data_4be7eed3586caa788aebc494e9b9eb51
#
_entry.id   4be7eed3586caa788aebc494e9b9eb51
#
_cell.length_a   1.000
_cell.length_b   1.000
_cell.length_c   1.000
_cell.angle_alpha   90.00
_cell.angle_beta   90.00
_cell.angle_gamma   90.00
#
_symmetry.space_group_name_H-M   'P 1'
#
loop_
_entity.id
_entity.type
_entity.pdbx_description
1 polymer ?
#
loop_
_entity_poly.entity_id
_entity_poly.type
_entity_poly.pdbx_seq_one_letter_code
_entity_poly.pdbx_strand_id
1 'polypeptide(L)'
;MNASGHVDTFARDNLPPRDAWPEFLFDLPELQYPARVNCGAELLDGAVARGWGARTAIIAEDGSRLSYAALLADVNRIANVLVEDMRVVPGNRVLLRGSNSPAMAAAWFAVVKAGGVAVATMALLRARELTEIIAKAQVTHALCDARLAGELDAARAACPTLREVTHFASDTADGLEARARQKADGFTNVDTAADDVALIAFTSGTTGKPKGTMHFHRDVLAACDCWPRTTLRATEDDLFTGSPPLAFTFGLGGLLLFPMRIGAATLLVERPAPEHLLLAIARHRATVLFTAPTSYRAMAPRVHEHDIRSLRKCVSAGEALPAATRNLWKDATGIEIIDGIGSTELLHIFISHDEAHARAGATGTPVPGYRACIMDSAGNPLAPGNVGYLAVKGPTGCRYLADSRQSTYVKDGWNYTGDAYLVDDDGYFVYQARTDDMIVSAGYNIAGPEVESALLLHPAVSECGVVGVEDAERGQIVKAFVVLKEGHAPDAMMTAALQDFVKQTIAPYKYPRAIEYLSALPRSEVGKLQRYKLRNATPNAGVR
;
A
#
# COMPACT_ATOMS: atom_id res chain seq x y z
N MET A 1 -15.18 -15.70 -17.91
CA MET A 1 -13.95 -16.20 -17.27
C MET A 1 -13.37 -17.32 -18.11
N ASN A 2 -12.06 -17.34 -18.21
CA ASN A 2 -11.35 -18.41 -18.90
C ASN A 2 -11.45 -19.74 -18.12
N ALA A 3 -11.11 -20.87 -18.78
CA ALA A 3 -10.97 -22.15 -18.05
C ALA A 3 -9.85 -22.00 -17.01
N SER A 4 -10.18 -22.27 -15.75
CA SER A 4 -9.26 -22.08 -14.63
C SER A 4 -8.13 -23.12 -14.64
N GLY A 5 -6.94 -22.69 -14.21
CA GLY A 5 -5.85 -23.61 -13.83
C GLY A 5 -5.93 -24.07 -12.38
N HIS A 6 -6.84 -23.52 -11.57
CA HIS A 6 -6.99 -23.86 -10.17
C HIS A 6 -7.74 -25.19 -9.98
N VAL A 7 -7.16 -26.06 -9.14
CA VAL A 7 -7.80 -27.29 -8.64
C VAL A 7 -8.66 -26.99 -7.43
N ASP A 8 -8.14 -26.17 -6.49
CA ASP A 8 -8.92 -25.64 -5.38
C ASP A 8 -9.66 -24.38 -5.83
N THR A 9 -10.97 -24.47 -5.96
CA THR A 9 -11.81 -23.41 -6.53
C THR A 9 -12.29 -22.38 -5.52
N PHE A 10 -11.93 -22.51 -4.23
CA PHE A 10 -12.46 -21.66 -3.16
C PHE A 10 -12.40 -20.15 -3.49
N ALA A 11 -11.26 -19.62 -3.93
CA ALA A 11 -11.14 -18.19 -4.23
C ALA A 11 -12.09 -17.79 -5.38
N ARG A 12 -12.21 -18.63 -6.39
CA ARG A 12 -13.09 -18.41 -7.55
C ARG A 12 -14.57 -18.48 -7.17
N ASP A 13 -14.95 -19.44 -6.35
CA ASP A 13 -16.35 -19.67 -5.92
C ASP A 13 -16.83 -18.57 -4.96
N ASN A 14 -15.90 -17.85 -4.33
CA ASN A 14 -16.18 -16.76 -3.41
C ASN A 14 -15.93 -15.36 -4.02
N LEU A 15 -15.78 -15.26 -5.34
CA LEU A 15 -15.83 -14.00 -6.04
C LEU A 15 -17.24 -13.38 -5.92
N PRO A 16 -17.36 -12.05 -5.85
CA PRO A 16 -18.67 -11.42 -5.92
C PRO A 16 -19.37 -11.77 -7.27
N PRO A 17 -20.71 -11.72 -7.32
CA PRO A 17 -21.45 -11.87 -8.58
C PRO A 17 -20.95 -10.90 -9.64
N ARG A 18 -21.00 -11.28 -10.91
CA ARG A 18 -20.41 -10.49 -12.01
C ARG A 18 -21.03 -9.11 -12.20
N ASP A 19 -22.30 -8.97 -11.92
CA ASP A 19 -23.02 -7.70 -11.93
C ASP A 19 -22.59 -6.73 -10.83
N ALA A 20 -21.93 -7.26 -9.77
CA ALA A 20 -21.31 -6.48 -8.71
C ALA A 20 -19.82 -6.18 -8.95
N TRP A 21 -19.28 -6.53 -10.13
CA TRP A 21 -17.89 -6.19 -10.47
C TRP A 21 -17.77 -4.76 -10.99
N PRO A 22 -16.60 -4.12 -10.80
CA PRO A 22 -16.33 -2.88 -11.53
C PRO A 22 -16.19 -3.15 -13.02
N GLU A 23 -16.42 -2.12 -13.82
CA GLU A 23 -16.09 -2.16 -15.25
C GLU A 23 -14.58 -2.09 -15.43
N PHE A 24 -14.00 -3.09 -16.10
CA PHE A 24 -12.58 -3.17 -16.37
C PHE A 24 -12.23 -2.56 -17.72
N LEU A 25 -11.21 -1.69 -17.74
CA LEU A 25 -10.74 -1.01 -18.94
C LEU A 25 -9.39 -1.62 -19.37
N PHE A 26 -9.36 -2.21 -20.56
CA PHE A 26 -8.16 -2.75 -21.19
C PHE A 26 -7.95 -2.10 -22.58
N ASP A 27 -8.16 -0.77 -22.65
CA ASP A 27 -8.15 -0.02 -23.91
C ASP A 27 -6.73 0.21 -24.44
N LEU A 28 -5.71 0.14 -23.59
CA LEU A 28 -4.32 0.34 -23.98
C LEU A 28 -3.74 -0.94 -24.61
N PRO A 29 -2.91 -0.83 -25.68
CA PRO A 29 -2.24 -1.97 -26.29
C PRO A 29 -1.40 -2.80 -25.30
N GLU A 30 -0.77 -2.14 -24.35
CA GLU A 30 0.09 -2.76 -23.33
C GLU A 30 -0.70 -3.58 -22.30
N LEU A 31 -2.01 -3.40 -22.22
CA LEU A 31 -2.89 -4.13 -21.33
C LEU A 31 -3.56 -5.35 -21.99
N GLN A 32 -3.13 -5.71 -23.19
CA GLN A 32 -3.62 -6.88 -23.90
C GLN A 32 -2.85 -8.14 -23.46
N TYR A 33 -3.39 -8.86 -22.48
CA TYR A 33 -2.77 -10.09 -21.96
C TYR A 33 -3.39 -11.34 -22.59
N PRO A 34 -2.60 -12.42 -22.76
CA PRO A 34 -3.14 -13.69 -23.24
C PRO A 34 -4.15 -14.26 -22.24
N ALA A 35 -5.07 -15.10 -22.72
CA ALA A 35 -6.08 -15.74 -21.88
C ALA A 35 -5.48 -16.61 -20.75
N ARG A 36 -4.25 -17.08 -20.98
CA ARG A 36 -3.47 -17.86 -20.01
C ARG A 36 -2.16 -17.15 -19.72
N VAL A 37 -1.95 -16.83 -18.47
CA VAL A 37 -0.73 -16.19 -17.99
C VAL A 37 -0.55 -16.42 -16.49
N ASN A 38 0.67 -16.80 -16.10
CA ASN A 38 1.09 -16.79 -14.71
C ASN A 38 1.98 -15.56 -14.48
N CYS A 39 1.52 -14.61 -13.67
CA CYS A 39 2.25 -13.34 -13.48
C CYS A 39 3.63 -13.53 -12.82
N GLY A 40 3.80 -14.55 -11.98
CA GLY A 40 5.11 -14.87 -11.40
C GLY A 40 6.09 -15.35 -12.47
N ALA A 41 5.63 -16.22 -13.37
CA ALA A 41 6.43 -16.68 -14.51
C ALA A 41 6.73 -15.53 -15.49
N GLU A 42 5.74 -14.68 -15.81
CA GLU A 42 5.95 -13.54 -16.71
C GLU A 42 6.99 -12.55 -16.16
N LEU A 43 6.96 -12.29 -14.86
CA LEU A 43 7.88 -11.35 -14.21
C LEU A 43 9.29 -11.93 -14.00
N LEU A 44 9.43 -13.22 -13.73
CA LEU A 44 10.73 -13.80 -13.37
C LEU A 44 11.31 -14.70 -14.46
N ASP A 45 10.61 -15.75 -14.91
CA ASP A 45 11.07 -16.61 -16.01
C ASP A 45 11.15 -15.78 -17.32
N GLY A 46 10.17 -14.92 -17.56
CA GLY A 46 10.18 -13.98 -18.67
C GLY A 46 11.36 -13.01 -18.62
N ALA A 47 11.77 -12.54 -17.45
CA ALA A 47 12.95 -11.70 -17.29
C ALA A 47 14.24 -12.44 -17.71
N VAL A 48 14.41 -13.69 -17.25
CA VAL A 48 15.57 -14.51 -17.65
C VAL A 48 15.54 -14.82 -19.14
N ALA A 49 14.37 -15.13 -19.70
CA ALA A 49 14.20 -15.38 -21.14
C ALA A 49 14.51 -14.14 -22.00
N ARG A 50 14.26 -12.93 -21.50
CA ARG A 50 14.65 -11.65 -22.12
C ARG A 50 16.15 -11.34 -22.04
N GLY A 51 16.95 -12.23 -21.45
CA GLY A 51 18.41 -12.07 -21.33
C GLY A 51 18.87 -11.34 -20.05
N TRP A 52 17.97 -11.07 -19.09
CA TRP A 52 18.31 -10.37 -17.85
C TRP A 52 18.86 -11.29 -16.76
N GLY A 53 19.07 -12.56 -17.04
CA GLY A 53 19.48 -13.57 -16.06
C GLY A 53 20.71 -13.20 -15.22
N ALA A 54 21.71 -12.54 -15.81
CA ALA A 54 22.93 -12.10 -15.11
C ALA A 54 22.77 -10.76 -14.35
N ARG A 55 21.68 -9.99 -14.57
CA ARG A 55 21.45 -8.73 -13.86
C ARG A 55 21.10 -8.99 -12.39
N THR A 56 21.46 -8.07 -11.52
CA THR A 56 21.03 -8.11 -10.11
C THR A 56 19.52 -7.90 -10.05
N ALA A 57 18.81 -8.81 -9.39
CA ALA A 57 17.38 -8.72 -9.11
C ALA A 57 17.14 -8.16 -7.70
N ILE A 58 17.79 -8.74 -6.69
CA ILE A 58 17.61 -8.36 -5.29
C ILE A 58 18.97 -8.11 -4.63
N ILE A 59 19.04 -7.06 -3.83
CA ILE A 59 20.11 -6.79 -2.88
C ILE A 59 19.51 -6.91 -1.49
N ALA A 60 20.10 -7.72 -0.62
CA ALA A 60 19.74 -7.78 0.79
C ALA A 60 20.43 -6.66 1.59
N GLU A 61 19.95 -6.38 2.79
CA GLU A 61 20.48 -5.31 3.66
C GLU A 61 21.97 -5.48 4.00
N ASP A 62 22.46 -6.72 4.10
CA ASP A 62 23.88 -7.05 4.30
C ASP A 62 24.77 -6.78 3.09
N GLY A 63 24.17 -6.51 1.93
CA GLY A 63 24.82 -6.26 0.65
C GLY A 63 24.95 -7.50 -0.24
N SER A 64 24.49 -8.67 0.19
CA SER A 64 24.44 -9.86 -0.66
C SER A 64 23.51 -9.62 -1.86
N ARG A 65 23.88 -10.18 -3.02
CA ARG A 65 23.20 -9.93 -4.29
C ARG A 65 22.72 -11.23 -4.92
N LEU A 66 21.45 -11.23 -5.32
CA LEU A 66 20.88 -12.30 -6.14
C LEU A 66 20.67 -11.80 -7.56
N SER A 67 21.20 -12.51 -8.55
CA SER A 67 20.84 -12.27 -9.95
C SER A 67 19.44 -12.79 -10.24
N TYR A 68 18.84 -12.36 -11.37
CA TYR A 68 17.55 -12.92 -11.82
C TYR A 68 17.60 -14.43 -12.00
N ALA A 69 18.70 -14.97 -12.55
CA ALA A 69 18.87 -16.42 -12.72
C ALA A 69 19.00 -17.15 -11.38
N ALA A 70 19.72 -16.57 -10.41
CA ALA A 70 19.85 -17.16 -9.08
C ALA A 70 18.52 -17.11 -8.32
N LEU A 71 17.81 -15.98 -8.38
CA LEU A 71 16.47 -15.84 -7.79
C LEU A 71 15.50 -16.86 -8.42
N LEU A 72 15.51 -17.01 -9.76
CA LEU A 72 14.66 -17.99 -10.45
C LEU A 72 14.95 -19.43 -9.98
N ALA A 73 16.22 -19.81 -9.85
CA ALA A 73 16.62 -21.11 -9.36
C ALA A 73 16.11 -21.36 -7.93
N ASP A 74 16.26 -20.38 -7.03
CA ASP A 74 15.78 -20.50 -5.65
C ASP A 74 14.24 -20.55 -5.59
N VAL A 75 13.56 -19.72 -6.36
CA VAL A 75 12.09 -19.74 -6.48
C VAL A 75 11.59 -21.10 -6.99
N ASN A 76 12.26 -21.69 -7.99
CA ASN A 76 11.89 -23.00 -8.52
C ASN A 76 12.06 -24.10 -7.48
N ARG A 77 13.15 -24.07 -6.71
CA ARG A 77 13.38 -25.02 -5.59
C ARG A 77 12.28 -24.89 -4.53
N ILE A 78 11.91 -23.67 -4.17
CA ILE A 78 10.80 -23.41 -3.21
C ILE A 78 9.46 -23.89 -3.79
N ALA A 79 9.20 -23.67 -5.08
CA ALA A 79 7.99 -24.16 -5.73
C ALA A 79 7.91 -25.69 -5.71
N ASN A 80 9.03 -26.38 -5.91
CA ASN A 80 9.09 -27.83 -5.76
C ASN A 80 8.82 -28.26 -4.30
N VAL A 81 9.34 -27.56 -3.28
CA VAL A 81 8.99 -27.82 -1.86
C VAL A 81 7.49 -27.67 -1.65
N LEU A 82 6.88 -26.60 -2.16
CA LEU A 82 5.43 -26.36 -2.02
C LEU A 82 4.61 -27.52 -2.60
N VAL A 83 4.95 -27.98 -3.81
CA VAL A 83 4.17 -29.01 -4.51
C VAL A 83 4.48 -30.41 -4.00
N GLU A 84 5.76 -30.78 -3.89
CA GLU A 84 6.17 -32.15 -3.58
C GLU A 84 6.08 -32.48 -2.09
N ASP A 85 6.51 -31.55 -1.23
CA ASP A 85 6.59 -31.80 0.21
C ASP A 85 5.33 -31.32 0.94
N MET A 86 4.91 -30.08 0.68
CA MET A 86 3.76 -29.47 1.35
C MET A 86 2.44 -29.82 0.68
N ARG A 87 2.44 -30.46 -0.49
CA ARG A 87 1.23 -30.86 -1.22
C ARG A 87 0.31 -29.70 -1.61
N VAL A 88 0.88 -28.54 -1.87
CA VAL A 88 0.14 -27.42 -2.42
C VAL A 88 -0.39 -27.78 -3.79
N VAL A 89 -1.68 -27.57 -4.00
CA VAL A 89 -2.34 -27.68 -5.31
C VAL A 89 -2.74 -26.30 -5.82
N PRO A 90 -2.84 -26.09 -7.15
CA PRO A 90 -3.25 -24.80 -7.70
C PRO A 90 -4.57 -24.30 -7.09
N GLY A 91 -4.62 -23.03 -6.68
CA GLY A 91 -5.74 -22.42 -5.99
C GLY A 91 -5.70 -22.48 -4.46
N ASN A 92 -4.80 -23.27 -3.85
CA ASN A 92 -4.60 -23.22 -2.40
C ASN A 92 -4.14 -21.83 -1.95
N ARG A 93 -4.68 -21.33 -0.82
CA ARG A 93 -4.27 -20.06 -0.21
C ARG A 93 -3.08 -20.32 0.68
N VAL A 94 -1.96 -19.67 0.33
CA VAL A 94 -0.70 -19.79 1.06
C VAL A 94 -0.41 -18.48 1.78
N LEU A 95 -0.42 -18.52 3.11
CA LEU A 95 -0.05 -17.36 3.91
C LEU A 95 1.46 -17.13 3.84
N LEU A 96 1.85 -15.89 3.58
CA LEU A 96 3.23 -15.43 3.60
C LEU A 96 3.40 -14.44 4.75
N ARG A 97 4.34 -14.74 5.67
CA ARG A 97 4.60 -13.92 6.85
C ARG A 97 6.08 -13.66 7.01
N GLY A 98 6.50 -12.43 6.80
CA GLY A 98 7.89 -12.02 6.90
C GLY A 98 8.08 -10.53 6.75
N SER A 99 9.31 -10.06 7.02
CA SER A 99 9.78 -8.72 6.68
C SER A 99 10.16 -8.62 5.20
N ASN A 100 10.56 -7.41 4.76
CA ASN A 100 11.09 -7.19 3.41
C ASN A 100 12.46 -7.88 3.27
N SER A 101 12.47 -9.09 2.77
CA SER A 101 13.68 -9.92 2.62
C SER A 101 13.69 -10.69 1.29
N PRO A 102 14.86 -11.11 0.81
CA PRO A 102 14.95 -11.99 -0.37
C PRO A 102 14.10 -13.25 -0.24
N ALA A 103 14.06 -13.85 0.96
CA ALA A 103 13.29 -15.06 1.23
C ALA A 103 11.77 -14.81 1.08
N MET A 104 11.26 -13.68 1.58
CA MET A 104 9.86 -13.29 1.42
C MET A 104 9.50 -13.05 -0.05
N ALA A 105 10.38 -12.41 -0.81
CA ALA A 105 10.21 -12.19 -2.25
C ALA A 105 10.22 -13.51 -3.03
N ALA A 106 11.17 -14.41 -2.74
CA ALA A 106 11.23 -15.73 -3.36
C ALA A 106 9.99 -16.59 -3.02
N ALA A 107 9.53 -16.55 -1.78
CA ALA A 107 8.32 -17.24 -1.34
C ALA A 107 7.07 -16.76 -2.11
N TRP A 108 6.94 -15.43 -2.32
CA TRP A 108 5.82 -14.87 -3.11
C TRP A 108 5.80 -15.41 -4.55
N PHE A 109 6.95 -15.35 -5.23
CA PHE A 109 7.06 -15.88 -6.60
C PHE A 109 6.80 -17.39 -6.66
N ALA A 110 7.35 -18.17 -5.72
CA ALA A 110 7.18 -19.62 -5.69
C ALA A 110 5.71 -20.01 -5.53
N VAL A 111 4.97 -19.36 -4.62
CA VAL A 111 3.53 -19.59 -4.44
C VAL A 111 2.77 -19.32 -5.73
N VAL A 112 3.01 -18.17 -6.37
CA VAL A 112 2.30 -17.77 -7.59
C VAL A 112 2.65 -18.69 -8.76
N LYS A 113 3.92 -19.07 -8.94
CA LYS A 113 4.36 -20.02 -9.99
C LYS A 113 3.74 -21.40 -9.81
N ALA A 114 3.57 -21.86 -8.58
CA ALA A 114 2.88 -23.10 -8.24
C ALA A 114 1.35 -23.02 -8.38
N GLY A 115 0.81 -21.90 -8.88
CA GLY A 115 -0.63 -21.67 -9.02
C GLY A 115 -1.34 -21.44 -7.70
N GLY A 116 -0.61 -21.24 -6.60
CA GLY A 116 -1.16 -20.89 -5.31
C GLY A 116 -1.64 -19.42 -5.27
N VAL A 117 -2.53 -19.12 -4.34
CA VAL A 117 -3.03 -17.78 -4.07
C VAL A 117 -2.25 -17.19 -2.90
N ALA A 118 -1.45 -16.15 -3.14
CA ALA A 118 -0.64 -15.52 -2.11
C ALA A 118 -1.50 -14.70 -1.14
N VAL A 119 -1.37 -14.95 0.17
CA VAL A 119 -2.01 -14.19 1.25
C VAL A 119 -0.90 -13.63 2.13
N ALA A 120 -0.36 -12.47 1.74
CA ALA A 120 0.74 -11.86 2.47
C ALA A 120 0.25 -11.10 3.70
N THR A 121 0.95 -11.26 4.82
CA THR A 121 0.61 -10.63 6.10
C THR A 121 1.82 -9.93 6.69
N MET A 122 1.57 -8.78 7.36
CA MET A 122 2.62 -8.04 8.05
C MET A 122 3.24 -8.83 9.19
N ALA A 123 4.54 -8.61 9.39
CA ALA A 123 5.29 -9.15 10.53
C ALA A 123 4.70 -8.76 11.91
N LEU A 124 4.08 -7.59 11.98
CA LEU A 124 3.55 -7.03 13.24
C LEU A 124 2.18 -7.56 13.65
N LEU A 125 1.45 -8.27 12.77
CA LEU A 125 0.14 -8.82 13.12
C LEU A 125 0.26 -9.87 14.24
N ARG A 126 -0.71 -9.83 15.16
CA ARG A 126 -0.81 -10.77 16.27
C ARG A 126 -1.68 -11.97 15.92
N ALA A 127 -1.66 -12.97 16.78
CA ALA A 127 -2.43 -14.21 16.60
C ALA A 127 -3.92 -13.97 16.31
N ARG A 128 -4.55 -12.97 16.94
CA ARG A 128 -5.95 -12.62 16.72
C ARG A 128 -6.23 -12.23 15.27
N GLU A 129 -5.44 -11.28 14.74
CA GLU A 129 -5.62 -10.79 13.37
C GLU A 129 -5.27 -11.86 12.34
N LEU A 130 -4.22 -12.64 12.62
CA LEU A 130 -3.86 -13.80 11.80
C LEU A 130 -4.99 -14.84 11.76
N THR A 131 -5.64 -15.14 12.91
CA THR A 131 -6.79 -16.04 12.98
C THR A 131 -7.93 -15.56 12.07
N GLU A 132 -8.25 -14.26 12.11
CA GLU A 132 -9.31 -13.69 11.29
C GLU A 132 -8.99 -13.80 9.78
N ILE A 133 -7.74 -13.54 9.38
CA ILE A 133 -7.29 -13.64 7.98
C ILE A 133 -7.29 -15.09 7.52
N ILE A 134 -6.72 -16.01 8.31
CA ILE A 134 -6.66 -17.45 8.02
C ILE A 134 -8.06 -18.01 7.84
N ALA A 135 -8.96 -17.70 8.76
CA ALA A 135 -10.34 -18.16 8.71
C ALA A 135 -11.09 -17.59 7.50
N LYS A 136 -10.96 -16.27 7.23
CA LYS A 136 -11.65 -15.61 6.11
C LYS A 136 -11.18 -16.14 4.76
N ALA A 137 -9.87 -16.28 4.56
CA ALA A 137 -9.30 -16.78 3.30
C ALA A 137 -9.26 -18.31 3.23
N GLN A 138 -9.65 -19.03 4.28
CA GLN A 138 -9.50 -20.48 4.34
C GLN A 138 -8.08 -20.91 3.97
N VAL A 139 -7.08 -20.27 4.59
CA VAL A 139 -5.67 -20.54 4.35
C VAL A 139 -5.35 -21.99 4.67
N THR A 140 -4.64 -22.68 3.76
CA THR A 140 -4.31 -24.12 3.89
C THR A 140 -2.85 -24.36 4.25
N HIS A 141 -1.94 -23.46 3.81
CA HIS A 141 -0.49 -23.57 3.96
C HIS A 141 0.10 -22.23 4.39
N ALA A 142 1.27 -22.25 5.00
CA ALA A 142 1.99 -21.03 5.32
C ALA A 142 3.51 -21.19 5.12
N LEU A 143 4.13 -20.12 4.61
CA LEU A 143 5.56 -19.88 4.69
C LEU A 143 5.79 -18.70 5.63
N CYS A 144 6.51 -18.93 6.73
CA CYS A 144 6.67 -17.95 7.81
C CYS A 144 8.15 -17.78 8.16
N ASP A 145 8.58 -16.55 8.35
CA ASP A 145 9.86 -16.26 8.98
C ASP A 145 9.91 -16.91 10.37
N ALA A 146 10.95 -17.73 10.62
CA ALA A 146 11.09 -18.47 11.88
C ALA A 146 11.04 -17.55 13.11
N ARG A 147 11.52 -16.31 12.96
CA ARG A 147 11.51 -15.29 14.02
C ARG A 147 10.09 -14.82 14.39
N LEU A 148 9.10 -15.10 13.55
CA LEU A 148 7.69 -14.68 13.68
C LEU A 148 6.73 -15.85 13.92
N ALA A 149 7.26 -17.06 14.17
CA ALA A 149 6.48 -18.30 14.30
C ALA A 149 5.45 -18.25 15.43
N GLY A 150 5.80 -17.71 16.60
CA GLY A 150 4.97 -17.79 17.81
C GLY A 150 3.54 -17.27 17.66
N GLU A 151 3.35 -16.13 16.97
CA GLU A 151 2.01 -15.59 16.72
C GLU A 151 1.22 -16.42 15.70
N LEU A 152 1.91 -17.02 14.71
CA LEU A 152 1.27 -17.90 13.74
C LEU A 152 0.88 -19.23 14.37
N ASP A 153 1.71 -19.81 15.22
CA ASP A 153 1.42 -21.06 15.94
C ASP A 153 0.21 -20.89 16.86
N ALA A 154 0.14 -19.76 17.56
CA ALA A 154 -1.02 -19.43 18.39
C ALA A 154 -2.30 -19.28 17.53
N ALA A 155 -2.23 -18.67 16.35
CA ALA A 155 -3.36 -18.55 15.43
C ALA A 155 -3.75 -19.92 14.84
N ARG A 156 -2.78 -20.77 14.50
CA ARG A 156 -2.96 -22.10 13.93
C ARG A 156 -3.84 -22.99 14.85
N ALA A 157 -3.66 -22.88 16.15
CA ALA A 157 -4.45 -23.66 17.11
C ALA A 157 -5.96 -23.43 16.97
N ALA A 158 -6.38 -22.24 16.51
CA ALA A 158 -7.79 -21.89 16.27
C ALA A 158 -8.22 -22.06 14.79
N CYS A 159 -7.31 -22.44 13.90
CA CYS A 159 -7.53 -22.49 12.46
C CYS A 159 -7.22 -23.86 11.86
N PRO A 160 -8.14 -24.84 11.93
CA PRO A 160 -7.90 -26.21 11.46
C PRO A 160 -7.68 -26.32 9.94
N THR A 161 -8.00 -25.29 9.16
CA THR A 161 -7.71 -25.22 7.73
C THR A 161 -6.24 -25.08 7.44
N LEU A 162 -5.44 -24.47 8.33
CA LEU A 162 -3.99 -24.30 8.20
C LEU A 162 -3.27 -25.61 8.56
N ARG A 163 -3.02 -26.45 7.56
CA ARG A 163 -2.49 -27.81 7.71
C ARG A 163 -0.98 -27.82 7.83
N GLU A 164 -0.30 -27.13 6.92
CA GLU A 164 1.15 -27.19 6.76
C GLU A 164 1.76 -25.79 6.94
N VAL A 165 2.81 -25.73 7.76
CA VAL A 165 3.63 -24.53 7.96
C VAL A 165 5.08 -24.90 7.79
N THR A 166 5.81 -24.15 6.96
CA THR A 166 7.25 -24.26 6.80
C THR A 166 7.89 -22.90 7.07
N HIS A 167 9.01 -22.92 7.79
CA HIS A 167 9.70 -21.69 8.18
C HIS A 167 10.88 -21.39 7.26
N PHE A 168 11.01 -20.14 6.83
CA PHE A 168 12.22 -19.61 6.21
C PHE A 168 13.04 -18.78 7.20
N ALA A 169 14.24 -18.36 6.83
CA ALA A 169 15.22 -17.77 7.74
C ALA A 169 15.45 -18.68 8.97
N SER A 170 15.57 -19.99 8.71
CA SER A 170 15.68 -21.05 9.71
C SER A 170 16.89 -21.91 9.43
N ASP A 171 17.67 -22.19 10.49
CA ASP A 171 18.82 -23.10 10.43
C ASP A 171 18.47 -24.59 10.68
N THR A 172 17.17 -24.89 10.83
CA THR A 172 16.71 -26.26 11.10
C THR A 172 16.70 -27.11 9.82
N ALA A 173 16.83 -28.42 9.96
CA ALA A 173 16.88 -29.35 8.83
C ALA A 173 15.53 -29.43 8.07
N ASP A 174 14.43 -29.07 8.71
CA ASP A 174 13.08 -29.00 8.15
C ASP A 174 12.68 -27.59 7.69
N GLY A 175 13.60 -26.61 7.84
CA GLY A 175 13.43 -25.26 7.32
C GLY A 175 13.35 -25.20 5.80
N LEU A 176 12.74 -24.14 5.27
CA LEU A 176 12.50 -23.97 3.84
C LEU A 176 13.79 -24.03 3.02
N GLU A 177 14.83 -23.37 3.49
CA GLU A 177 16.14 -23.32 2.79
C GLU A 177 16.81 -24.70 2.74
N ALA A 178 16.72 -25.47 3.84
CA ALA A 178 17.30 -26.82 3.90
C ALA A 178 16.58 -27.79 2.96
N ARG A 179 15.23 -27.70 2.92
CA ARG A 179 14.39 -28.49 2.00
C ARG A 179 14.62 -28.08 0.55
N ALA A 180 14.64 -26.78 0.27
CA ALA A 180 14.85 -26.25 -1.09
C ALA A 180 16.20 -26.67 -1.69
N ARG A 181 17.27 -26.72 -0.90
CA ARG A 181 18.60 -27.21 -1.38
C ARG A 181 18.59 -28.65 -1.90
N GLN A 182 17.61 -29.46 -1.51
CA GLN A 182 17.44 -30.84 -1.97
C GLN A 182 16.57 -30.94 -3.24
N LYS A 183 16.01 -29.84 -3.73
CA LYS A 183 15.12 -29.80 -4.89
C LYS A 183 15.84 -29.35 -6.16
N ALA A 184 15.30 -29.80 -7.30
CA ALA A 184 15.73 -29.31 -8.61
C ALA A 184 15.49 -27.80 -8.74
N ASP A 185 16.36 -27.11 -9.49
CA ASP A 185 16.23 -25.68 -9.81
C ASP A 185 15.37 -25.40 -11.05
N GLY A 186 14.83 -26.44 -11.68
CA GLY A 186 13.78 -26.36 -12.70
C GLY A 186 12.40 -26.58 -12.10
N PHE A 187 11.40 -25.85 -12.60
CA PHE A 187 9.99 -26.00 -12.22
C PHE A 187 9.07 -25.71 -13.41
N THR A 188 8.06 -26.54 -13.61
CA THR A 188 7.04 -26.29 -14.63
C THR A 188 5.94 -25.40 -14.03
N ASN A 189 5.88 -24.15 -14.48
CA ASN A 189 4.89 -23.18 -14.00
C ASN A 189 3.46 -23.69 -14.26
N VAL A 190 2.58 -23.50 -13.28
CA VAL A 190 1.17 -23.82 -13.46
C VAL A 190 0.57 -22.90 -14.54
N ASP A 191 -0.08 -23.50 -15.52
CA ASP A 191 -0.75 -22.79 -16.60
C ASP A 191 -2.08 -22.19 -16.09
N THR A 192 -1.99 -21.03 -15.42
CA THR A 192 -3.14 -20.32 -14.85
C THR A 192 -3.89 -19.52 -15.92
N ALA A 193 -5.18 -19.36 -15.74
CA ALA A 193 -5.94 -18.38 -16.51
C ALA A 193 -5.54 -16.95 -16.09
N ALA A 194 -5.60 -16.01 -17.01
CA ALA A 194 -5.31 -14.58 -16.72
C ALA A 194 -6.26 -14.01 -15.63
N ASP A 195 -7.45 -14.60 -15.49
CA ASP A 195 -8.46 -14.29 -14.48
C ASP A 195 -8.59 -15.34 -13.36
N ASP A 196 -7.56 -16.14 -13.13
CA ASP A 196 -7.38 -16.86 -11.88
C ASP A 196 -6.84 -15.91 -10.79
N VAL A 197 -7.23 -16.14 -9.54
CA VAL A 197 -6.81 -15.29 -8.41
C VAL A 197 -5.35 -15.56 -8.06
N ALA A 198 -4.47 -14.57 -8.21
CA ALA A 198 -3.05 -14.67 -7.87
C ALA A 198 -2.77 -14.31 -6.41
N LEU A 199 -3.51 -13.37 -5.84
CA LEU A 199 -3.35 -12.94 -4.46
C LEU A 199 -4.66 -12.44 -3.84
N ILE A 200 -4.72 -12.53 -2.50
CA ILE A 200 -5.76 -11.90 -1.68
C ILE A 200 -5.06 -10.91 -0.75
N ALA A 201 -5.27 -9.62 -0.99
CA ALA A 201 -4.69 -8.56 -0.19
C ALA A 201 -5.67 -8.12 0.91
N PHE A 202 -5.24 -8.21 2.17
CA PHE A 202 -6.07 -7.84 3.31
C PHE A 202 -5.83 -6.41 3.77
N THR A 203 -6.92 -5.71 4.10
CA THR A 203 -6.89 -4.40 4.76
C THR A 203 -7.64 -4.46 6.08
N SER A 204 -7.15 -3.71 7.08
CA SER A 204 -7.91 -3.41 8.28
C SER A 204 -9.04 -2.44 7.90
N GLY A 205 -10.27 -2.93 7.77
CA GLY A 205 -11.43 -2.06 7.56
C GLY A 205 -11.63 -1.10 8.75
N THR A 206 -12.23 0.07 8.50
CA THR A 206 -12.66 1.02 9.54
C THR A 206 -13.60 0.38 10.57
N THR A 207 -14.24 -0.73 10.23
CA THR A 207 -15.13 -1.53 11.09
C THR A 207 -14.41 -2.58 11.94
N GLY A 208 -13.08 -2.66 11.89
CA GLY A 208 -12.27 -3.62 12.65
C GLY A 208 -12.17 -5.02 12.04
N LYS A 209 -13.07 -5.42 11.12
CA LYS A 209 -13.00 -6.73 10.45
C LYS A 209 -12.19 -6.63 9.15
N PRO A 210 -11.20 -7.52 8.91
CA PRO A 210 -10.39 -7.48 7.71
C PRO A 210 -11.22 -7.74 6.45
N LYS A 211 -10.91 -6.98 5.38
CA LYS A 211 -11.43 -7.20 4.03
C LYS A 211 -10.34 -7.82 3.17
N GLY A 212 -10.65 -8.89 2.47
CA GLY A 212 -9.73 -9.50 1.51
C GLY A 212 -10.12 -9.13 0.08
N THR A 213 -9.26 -8.42 -0.63
CA THR A 213 -9.44 -8.09 -2.04
C THR A 213 -8.73 -9.11 -2.91
N MET A 214 -9.45 -9.72 -3.83
CA MET A 214 -8.91 -10.72 -4.76
C MET A 214 -8.41 -10.07 -6.04
N HIS A 215 -7.15 -10.33 -6.40
CA HIS A 215 -6.53 -9.85 -7.63
C HIS A 215 -6.13 -11.02 -8.53
N PHE A 216 -6.37 -10.84 -9.81
CA PHE A 216 -6.06 -11.80 -10.85
C PHE A 216 -4.60 -11.69 -11.32
N HIS A 217 -4.09 -12.70 -12.01
CA HIS A 217 -2.76 -12.64 -12.61
C HIS A 217 -2.58 -11.44 -13.55
N ARG A 218 -3.59 -11.15 -14.39
CA ARG A 218 -3.57 -9.98 -15.28
C ARG A 218 -3.59 -8.65 -14.52
N ASP A 219 -4.22 -8.58 -13.35
CA ASP A 219 -4.26 -7.34 -12.55
C ASP A 219 -2.86 -6.97 -12.04
N VAL A 220 -2.06 -7.98 -11.67
CA VAL A 220 -0.66 -7.80 -11.26
C VAL A 220 0.16 -7.20 -12.39
N LEU A 221 0.01 -7.71 -13.60
CA LEU A 221 0.72 -7.19 -14.78
C LEU A 221 0.21 -5.80 -15.17
N ALA A 222 -1.11 -5.57 -15.12
CA ALA A 222 -1.69 -4.26 -15.43
C ALA A 222 -1.20 -3.16 -14.47
N ALA A 223 -1.04 -3.47 -13.18
CA ALA A 223 -0.44 -2.53 -12.22
C ALA A 223 1.01 -2.17 -12.60
N CYS A 224 1.78 -3.12 -13.16
CA CYS A 224 3.13 -2.87 -13.65
C CYS A 224 3.15 -2.05 -14.94
N ASP A 225 2.15 -2.23 -15.81
CA ASP A 225 2.14 -1.65 -17.15
C ASP A 225 1.41 -0.28 -17.23
N CYS A 226 0.75 0.15 -16.15
CA CYS A 226 0.12 1.48 -16.06
C CYS A 226 1.05 2.53 -15.45
N TRP A 227 0.92 2.78 -14.14
CA TRP A 227 1.60 3.89 -13.45
C TRP A 227 3.13 3.86 -13.55
N PRO A 228 3.85 2.74 -13.28
CA PRO A 228 5.31 2.76 -13.29
C PRO A 228 5.87 3.00 -14.68
N ARG A 229 5.20 2.53 -15.72
CA ARG A 229 5.60 2.73 -17.12
C ARG A 229 5.36 4.16 -17.61
N THR A 230 4.23 4.75 -17.24
CA THR A 230 3.78 6.05 -17.80
C THR A 230 4.24 7.24 -16.97
N THR A 231 4.31 7.09 -15.65
CA THR A 231 4.54 8.18 -14.69
C THR A 231 5.89 8.06 -14.00
N LEU A 232 6.20 6.93 -13.37
CA LEU A 232 7.50 6.73 -12.70
C LEU A 232 8.65 6.72 -13.70
N ARG A 233 8.49 6.00 -14.83
CA ARG A 233 9.50 5.92 -15.91
C ARG A 233 10.87 5.52 -15.37
N ALA A 234 10.90 4.54 -14.51
CA ALA A 234 12.14 3.92 -14.06
C ALA A 234 12.72 3.05 -15.18
N THR A 235 14.02 2.81 -15.10
CA THR A 235 14.76 2.04 -16.10
C THR A 235 15.36 0.79 -15.47
N GLU A 236 15.89 -0.10 -16.29
CA GLU A 236 16.56 -1.31 -15.86
C GLU A 236 17.84 -1.06 -15.04
N ASP A 237 18.37 0.17 -15.04
CA ASP A 237 19.57 0.54 -14.27
C ASP A 237 19.23 1.08 -12.88
N ASP A 238 17.95 1.16 -12.54
CA ASP A 238 17.52 1.65 -11.26
C ASP A 238 17.66 0.60 -10.15
N LEU A 239 17.92 1.12 -8.96
CA LEU A 239 17.85 0.38 -7.70
C LEU A 239 16.72 0.95 -6.84
N PHE A 240 15.66 0.16 -6.71
CA PHE A 240 14.49 0.50 -5.91
C PHE A 240 14.74 0.18 -4.43
N THR A 241 14.22 0.99 -3.53
CA THR A 241 14.17 0.72 -2.09
C THR A 241 13.00 1.42 -1.45
N GLY A 242 12.70 1.10 -0.20
CA GLY A 242 11.63 1.78 0.51
C GLY A 242 11.18 1.14 1.82
N SER A 243 10.22 1.80 2.46
CA SER A 243 9.66 1.36 3.73
C SER A 243 8.40 0.48 3.63
N PRO A 244 7.57 0.53 2.56
CA PRO A 244 6.33 -0.23 2.56
C PRO A 244 6.60 -1.74 2.61
N PRO A 245 5.87 -2.49 3.46
CA PRO A 245 5.99 -3.94 3.51
C PRO A 245 5.58 -4.61 2.21
N LEU A 246 6.29 -5.67 1.79
CA LEU A 246 5.88 -6.54 0.67
C LEU A 246 4.50 -7.19 0.89
N ALA A 247 4.03 -7.23 2.12
CA ALA A 247 2.70 -7.70 2.47
C ALA A 247 1.57 -6.76 2.03
N PHE A 248 1.88 -5.50 1.70
CA PHE A 248 0.92 -4.52 1.17
C PHE A 248 1.13 -4.27 -0.30
N THR A 249 0.06 -3.93 -0.99
CA THR A 249 0.09 -3.70 -2.44
C THR A 249 1.04 -2.58 -2.85
N PHE A 250 1.18 -1.51 -2.04
CA PHE A 250 2.14 -0.44 -2.28
C PHE A 250 3.59 -0.92 -2.22
N GLY A 251 3.94 -1.73 -1.21
CA GLY A 251 5.27 -2.33 -1.10
C GLY A 251 5.49 -3.45 -2.12
N LEU A 252 4.51 -4.32 -2.33
CA LEU A 252 4.57 -5.39 -3.32
C LEU A 252 4.85 -4.82 -4.71
N GLY A 253 4.08 -3.83 -5.15
CA GLY A 253 4.29 -3.14 -6.43
C GLY A 253 5.65 -2.46 -6.49
N GLY A 254 5.87 -1.48 -5.59
CA GLY A 254 7.03 -0.60 -5.64
C GLY A 254 8.37 -1.28 -5.39
N LEU A 255 8.42 -2.32 -4.56
CA LEU A 255 9.68 -2.96 -4.15
C LEU A 255 9.90 -4.35 -4.77
N LEU A 256 8.91 -4.93 -5.46
CA LEU A 256 9.08 -6.23 -6.07
C LEU A 256 8.58 -6.27 -7.52
N LEU A 257 7.30 -6.01 -7.76
CA LEU A 257 6.71 -6.23 -9.08
C LEU A 257 7.26 -5.26 -10.15
N PHE A 258 7.37 -3.97 -9.82
CA PHE A 258 7.79 -2.94 -10.78
C PHE A 258 9.26 -3.08 -11.20
N PRO A 259 10.23 -3.24 -10.27
CA PRO A 259 11.61 -3.51 -10.69
C PRO A 259 11.72 -4.81 -11.51
N MET A 260 11.02 -5.90 -11.11
CA MET A 260 11.06 -7.16 -11.86
C MET A 260 10.49 -7.03 -13.28
N ARG A 261 9.46 -6.19 -13.49
CA ARG A 261 8.84 -5.97 -14.81
C ARG A 261 9.80 -5.38 -15.83
N ILE A 262 10.77 -4.58 -15.39
CA ILE A 262 11.69 -3.81 -16.25
C ILE A 262 13.15 -4.28 -16.18
N GLY A 263 13.46 -5.36 -15.45
CA GLY A 263 14.83 -5.88 -15.29
C GLY A 263 15.72 -5.03 -14.37
N ALA A 264 15.12 -4.20 -13.51
CA ALA A 264 15.79 -3.40 -12.49
C ALA A 264 16.07 -4.21 -11.22
N ALA A 265 16.82 -3.62 -10.29
CA ALA A 265 17.13 -4.20 -9.00
C ALA A 265 16.28 -3.61 -7.87
N THR A 266 16.10 -4.37 -6.80
CA THR A 266 15.51 -3.88 -5.55
C THR A 266 16.41 -4.17 -4.35
N LEU A 267 16.55 -3.19 -3.45
CA LEU A 267 17.19 -3.30 -2.15
C LEU A 267 16.10 -3.47 -1.09
N LEU A 268 16.04 -4.63 -0.49
CA LEU A 268 15.07 -4.96 0.54
C LEU A 268 15.66 -4.70 1.93
N VAL A 269 15.00 -3.83 2.69
CA VAL A 269 15.38 -3.43 4.06
C VAL A 269 14.35 -3.98 5.03
N GLU A 270 14.78 -4.81 5.96
CA GLU A 270 13.89 -5.50 6.90
C GLU A 270 13.24 -4.56 7.92
N ARG A 271 13.99 -3.56 8.38
CA ARG A 271 13.56 -2.57 9.38
C ARG A 271 13.73 -1.14 8.85
N PRO A 272 12.87 -0.71 7.93
CA PRO A 272 13.05 0.52 7.17
C PRO A 272 12.66 1.78 7.97
N ALA A 273 13.26 1.98 9.15
CA ALA A 273 13.17 3.24 9.85
C ALA A 273 13.82 4.37 9.03
N PRO A 274 13.41 5.64 9.18
CA PRO A 274 13.91 6.76 8.37
C PRO A 274 15.45 6.85 8.29
N GLU A 275 16.13 6.69 9.42
CA GLU A 275 17.60 6.70 9.48
C GLU A 275 18.22 5.51 8.74
N HIS A 276 17.68 4.31 8.93
CA HIS A 276 18.14 3.11 8.22
C HIS A 276 17.94 3.23 6.71
N LEU A 277 16.87 3.87 6.26
CA LEU A 277 16.66 4.12 4.83
C LEU A 277 17.74 5.07 4.26
N LEU A 278 18.07 6.15 4.95
CA LEU A 278 19.15 7.05 4.53
C LEU A 278 20.49 6.34 4.44
N LEU A 279 20.83 5.52 5.44
CA LEU A 279 22.03 4.68 5.45
C LEU A 279 22.03 3.68 4.28
N ALA A 280 20.91 2.99 4.05
CA ALA A 280 20.77 2.01 2.97
C ALA A 280 20.90 2.67 1.60
N ILE A 281 20.26 3.84 1.38
CA ILE A 281 20.39 4.62 0.15
C ILE A 281 21.85 5.02 -0.09
N ALA A 282 22.52 5.57 0.92
CA ALA A 282 23.90 5.99 0.82
C ALA A 282 24.86 4.81 0.52
N ARG A 283 24.71 3.72 1.28
CA ARG A 283 25.57 2.53 1.18
C ARG A 283 25.44 1.80 -0.15
N HIS A 284 24.20 1.61 -0.61
CA HIS A 284 23.91 0.81 -1.79
C HIS A 284 23.64 1.62 -3.04
N ARG A 285 23.61 2.97 -2.92
CA ARG A 285 23.35 3.92 -4.00
C ARG A 285 22.00 3.71 -4.67
N ALA A 286 20.94 3.54 -3.84
CA ALA A 286 19.59 3.41 -4.34
C ALA A 286 19.16 4.67 -5.13
N THR A 287 18.37 4.47 -6.18
CA THR A 287 17.98 5.54 -7.12
C THR A 287 16.51 5.89 -7.06
N VAL A 288 15.66 4.95 -6.59
CA VAL A 288 14.20 5.11 -6.48
C VAL A 288 13.77 4.75 -5.07
N LEU A 289 13.10 5.69 -4.39
CA LEU A 289 12.62 5.53 -3.02
C LEU A 289 11.09 5.51 -2.97
N PHE A 290 10.52 4.47 -2.36
CA PHE A 290 9.09 4.38 -2.04
C PHE A 290 8.91 4.53 -0.53
N THR A 291 8.19 5.55 -0.07
CA THR A 291 7.88 5.69 1.36
C THR A 291 6.68 6.62 1.59
N ALA A 292 6.22 6.72 2.85
CA ALA A 292 5.12 7.59 3.23
C ALA A 292 5.57 9.04 3.50
N PRO A 293 4.68 10.03 3.43
CA PRO A 293 4.95 11.44 3.75
C PRO A 293 5.65 11.65 5.09
N THR A 294 5.23 10.90 6.10
CA THR A 294 5.82 10.96 7.45
C THR A 294 7.30 10.58 7.48
N SER A 295 7.72 9.60 6.67
CA SER A 295 9.14 9.22 6.55
C SER A 295 9.95 10.31 5.83
N TYR A 296 9.43 10.91 4.77
CA TYR A 296 10.09 12.05 4.11
C TYR A 296 10.31 13.21 5.08
N ARG A 297 9.28 13.54 5.87
CA ARG A 297 9.38 14.58 6.89
C ARG A 297 10.44 14.28 7.95
N ALA A 298 10.56 13.04 8.38
CA ALA A 298 11.54 12.60 9.37
C ALA A 298 12.97 12.55 8.79
N MET A 299 13.14 12.17 7.52
CA MET A 299 14.44 12.09 6.86
C MET A 299 15.00 13.46 6.46
N ALA A 300 14.15 14.38 6.00
CA ALA A 300 14.58 15.65 5.40
C ALA A 300 15.60 16.45 6.22
N PRO A 301 15.47 16.61 7.56
CA PRO A 301 16.45 17.33 8.36
C PRO A 301 17.83 16.65 8.43
N ARG A 302 17.91 15.36 8.11
CA ARG A 302 19.09 14.51 8.27
C ARG A 302 19.75 14.09 6.95
N VAL A 303 19.20 14.48 5.80
CA VAL A 303 19.76 14.08 4.49
C VAL A 303 21.20 14.54 4.30
N HIS A 304 21.60 15.66 4.90
CA HIS A 304 22.97 16.19 4.81
C HIS A 304 24.02 15.33 5.53
N GLU A 305 23.59 14.43 6.43
CA GLU A 305 24.45 13.46 7.12
C GLU A 305 24.85 12.26 6.24
N HIS A 306 24.21 12.10 5.07
CA HIS A 306 24.33 10.93 4.21
C HIS A 306 24.55 11.28 2.74
N ASP A 307 25.32 10.47 2.01
CA ASP A 307 25.48 10.63 0.55
C ASP A 307 24.30 9.98 -0.21
N ILE A 308 23.21 10.74 -0.36
CA ILE A 308 22.02 10.30 -1.11
C ILE A 308 21.99 10.79 -2.57
N ARG A 309 23.10 11.28 -3.14
CA ARG A 309 23.17 11.84 -4.50
C ARG A 309 22.81 10.83 -5.60
N SER A 310 22.79 9.55 -5.31
CA SER A 310 22.28 8.52 -6.23
C SER A 310 20.77 8.58 -6.42
N LEU A 311 20.04 9.08 -5.40
CA LEU A 311 18.59 9.13 -5.41
C LEU A 311 18.11 10.14 -6.47
N ARG A 312 17.21 9.71 -7.33
CA ARG A 312 16.67 10.52 -8.43
C ARG A 312 15.15 10.55 -8.48
N LYS A 313 14.47 9.55 -7.89
CA LYS A 313 13.01 9.47 -7.86
C LYS A 313 12.53 9.16 -6.44
N CYS A 314 11.57 9.94 -5.99
CA CYS A 314 10.96 9.79 -4.66
C CYS A 314 9.45 9.65 -4.82
N VAL A 315 8.89 8.53 -4.37
CA VAL A 315 7.47 8.20 -4.50
C VAL A 315 6.81 8.23 -3.14
N SER A 316 5.71 8.96 -3.04
CA SER A 316 4.88 9.06 -1.84
C SER A 316 3.49 8.50 -2.10
N ALA A 317 2.98 7.69 -1.20
CA ALA A 317 1.59 7.26 -1.17
C ALA A 317 1.17 6.76 0.23
N GLY A 318 -0.11 6.41 0.37
CA GLY A 318 -0.67 5.83 1.59
C GLY A 318 -1.22 6.85 2.58
N GLU A 319 -0.78 8.09 2.51
CA GLU A 319 -1.28 9.26 3.25
C GLU A 319 -1.32 10.45 2.28
N ALA A 320 -2.13 11.47 2.58
CA ALA A 320 -2.05 12.74 1.85
C ALA A 320 -0.67 13.38 2.07
N LEU A 321 -0.04 13.87 1.00
CA LEU A 321 1.25 14.56 1.06
C LEU A 321 1.04 16.05 1.39
N PRO A 322 1.36 16.52 2.62
CA PRO A 322 1.27 17.93 2.95
C PRO A 322 2.28 18.76 2.14
N ALA A 323 1.86 19.93 1.67
CA ALA A 323 2.73 20.86 0.95
C ALA A 323 4.02 21.21 1.74
N ALA A 324 3.89 21.37 3.06
CA ALA A 324 5.04 21.60 3.94
C ALA A 324 6.07 20.45 3.92
N THR A 325 5.61 19.20 3.89
CA THR A 325 6.50 18.02 3.82
C THR A 325 7.16 17.93 2.44
N ARG A 326 6.41 18.18 1.37
CA ARG A 326 6.92 18.22 0.00
C ARG A 326 8.03 19.27 -0.15
N ASN A 327 7.76 20.51 0.29
CA ASN A 327 8.72 21.60 0.21
C ASN A 327 9.96 21.29 1.06
N LEU A 328 9.79 20.81 2.28
CA LEU A 328 10.90 20.43 3.17
C LEU A 328 11.85 19.41 2.52
N TRP A 329 11.30 18.37 1.85
CA TRP A 329 12.10 17.38 1.13
C TRP A 329 12.79 17.98 -0.09
N LYS A 330 12.04 18.75 -0.89
CA LYS A 330 12.59 19.41 -2.10
C LYS A 330 13.70 20.40 -1.77
N ASP A 331 13.53 21.21 -0.72
CA ASP A 331 14.55 22.17 -0.28
C ASP A 331 15.81 21.45 0.22
N ALA A 332 15.67 20.30 0.90
CA ALA A 332 16.79 19.54 1.42
C ALA A 332 17.55 18.73 0.35
N THR A 333 16.87 18.27 -0.72
CA THR A 333 17.43 17.31 -1.67
C THR A 333 17.46 17.77 -3.12
N GLY A 334 16.68 18.78 -3.47
CA GLY A 334 16.40 19.18 -4.85
C GLY A 334 15.45 18.24 -5.61
N ILE A 335 14.99 17.14 -4.98
CA ILE A 335 14.18 16.12 -5.64
C ILE A 335 12.69 16.39 -5.39
N GLU A 336 11.90 16.43 -6.46
CA GLU A 336 10.44 16.52 -6.39
C GLU A 336 9.85 15.16 -6.02
N ILE A 337 8.89 15.14 -5.08
CA ILE A 337 8.17 13.91 -4.71
C ILE A 337 7.07 13.65 -5.74
N ILE A 338 7.05 12.45 -6.29
CA ILE A 338 5.94 11.92 -7.10
C ILE A 338 4.89 11.42 -6.12
N ASP A 339 3.80 12.15 -5.97
CA ASP A 339 2.69 11.75 -5.11
C ASP A 339 1.66 10.92 -5.88
N GLY A 340 0.90 10.10 -5.16
CA GLY A 340 -0.16 9.33 -5.78
C GLY A 340 -1.14 8.72 -4.80
N ILE A 341 -2.41 8.64 -5.22
CA ILE A 341 -3.40 7.84 -4.52
C ILE A 341 -3.51 6.47 -5.16
N GLY A 342 -3.42 5.46 -4.31
CA GLY A 342 -3.69 4.06 -4.61
C GLY A 342 -4.58 3.45 -3.55
N SER A 343 -5.08 2.28 -3.82
CA SER A 343 -5.81 1.48 -2.83
C SER A 343 -5.49 -0.01 -3.00
N THR A 344 -5.74 -0.78 -1.96
CA THR A 344 -5.63 -2.24 -2.04
C THR A 344 -6.61 -2.81 -3.05
N GLU A 345 -7.79 -2.21 -3.18
CA GLU A 345 -8.85 -2.61 -4.09
C GLU A 345 -8.49 -2.42 -5.57
N LEU A 346 -7.67 -1.42 -5.89
CA LEU A 346 -7.15 -1.17 -7.24
C LEU A 346 -5.70 -1.64 -7.41
N LEU A 347 -5.15 -2.36 -6.44
CA LEU A 347 -3.81 -2.93 -6.36
C LEU A 347 -2.70 -1.90 -6.16
N HIS A 348 -2.70 -0.77 -6.85
CA HIS A 348 -1.66 0.26 -6.72
C HIS A 348 -2.19 1.67 -7.04
N ILE A 349 -1.30 2.60 -7.41
CA ILE A 349 -1.59 4.00 -7.73
C ILE A 349 -2.39 4.10 -9.03
N PHE A 350 -3.46 4.92 -9.02
CA PHE A 350 -4.35 5.16 -10.16
C PHE A 350 -4.57 6.66 -10.47
N ILE A 351 -4.20 7.58 -9.57
CA ILE A 351 -4.07 9.03 -9.81
C ILE A 351 -2.71 9.45 -9.31
N SER A 352 -1.96 10.20 -10.11
CA SER A 352 -0.61 10.65 -9.79
C SER A 352 -0.16 11.77 -10.73
N HIS A 353 1.06 12.24 -10.56
CA HIS A 353 1.79 13.14 -11.45
C HIS A 353 3.24 12.68 -11.53
N ASP A 354 3.94 13.06 -12.58
CA ASP A 354 5.41 12.98 -12.62
C ASP A 354 6.04 14.25 -12.00
N GLU A 355 7.37 14.30 -11.96
CA GLU A 355 8.12 15.41 -11.34
C GLU A 355 7.84 16.76 -11.99
N ALA A 356 7.60 16.78 -13.32
CA ALA A 356 7.37 18.01 -14.09
C ALA A 356 5.95 18.58 -13.88
N HIS A 357 4.98 17.72 -13.56
CA HIS A 357 3.57 18.07 -13.42
C HIS A 357 3.12 18.14 -11.95
N ALA A 358 4.07 18.18 -11.04
CA ALA A 358 3.82 18.23 -9.61
C ALA A 358 3.19 19.58 -9.19
N ARG A 359 2.07 19.52 -8.45
CA ARG A 359 1.41 20.71 -7.87
C ARG A 359 1.24 20.54 -6.37
N ALA A 360 1.56 21.57 -5.60
CA ALA A 360 1.33 21.58 -4.17
C ALA A 360 -0.18 21.44 -3.86
N GLY A 361 -0.53 20.47 -3.01
CA GLY A 361 -1.92 20.22 -2.59
C GLY A 361 -2.75 19.38 -3.56
N ALA A 362 -2.26 19.07 -4.76
CA ALA A 362 -2.93 18.18 -5.71
C ALA A 362 -2.24 16.82 -5.78
N THR A 363 -3.03 15.75 -5.87
CA THR A 363 -2.52 14.38 -6.05
C THR A 363 -2.08 14.13 -7.50
N GLY A 364 -2.71 14.80 -8.48
CA GLY A 364 -2.40 14.63 -9.89
C GLY A 364 -3.62 14.38 -10.76
N THR A 365 -3.41 13.66 -11.86
CA THR A 365 -4.44 13.28 -12.84
C THR A 365 -4.56 11.75 -12.92
N PRO A 366 -5.65 11.20 -13.49
CA PRO A 366 -5.77 9.77 -13.70
C PRO A 366 -4.60 9.21 -14.52
N VAL A 367 -4.02 8.12 -14.03
CA VAL A 367 -2.95 7.40 -14.73
C VAL A 367 -3.48 6.81 -16.04
N PRO A 368 -2.73 6.83 -17.15
CA PRO A 368 -3.14 6.15 -18.38
C PRO A 368 -3.57 4.70 -18.13
N GLY A 369 -4.76 4.35 -18.63
CA GLY A 369 -5.46 3.09 -18.34
C GLY A 369 -6.53 3.21 -17.26
N TYR A 370 -6.56 4.29 -16.48
CA TYR A 370 -7.59 4.60 -15.50
C TYR A 370 -8.44 5.80 -15.90
N ARG A 371 -9.70 5.79 -15.47
CA ARG A 371 -10.62 6.94 -15.53
C ARG A 371 -11.10 7.25 -14.12
N ALA A 372 -11.15 8.51 -13.77
CA ALA A 372 -11.65 8.95 -12.48
C ALA A 372 -12.62 10.12 -12.65
N CYS A 373 -13.57 10.22 -11.74
CA CYS A 373 -14.50 11.37 -11.65
C CYS A 373 -14.94 11.55 -10.20
N ILE A 374 -15.51 12.71 -9.95
CA ILE A 374 -16.12 13.04 -8.66
C ILE A 374 -17.63 12.87 -8.78
N MET A 375 -18.23 12.10 -7.88
CA MET A 375 -19.65 11.78 -7.86
C MET A 375 -20.36 12.44 -6.69
N ASP A 376 -21.62 12.80 -6.86
CA ASP A 376 -22.52 13.14 -5.77
C ASP A 376 -23.03 11.89 -5.03
N SER A 377 -23.87 12.07 -4.02
CA SER A 377 -24.46 10.97 -3.25
C SER A 377 -25.47 10.12 -4.06
N ALA A 378 -26.00 10.66 -5.16
CA ALA A 378 -26.89 9.97 -6.07
C ALA A 378 -26.15 9.22 -7.19
N GLY A 379 -24.81 9.38 -7.30
CA GLY A 379 -23.98 8.76 -8.32
C GLY A 379 -23.88 9.56 -9.63
N ASN A 380 -24.23 10.85 -9.62
CA ASN A 380 -24.06 11.71 -10.78
C ASN A 380 -22.69 12.39 -10.75
N PRO A 381 -21.99 12.52 -11.90
CA PRO A 381 -20.75 13.26 -11.97
C PRO A 381 -20.92 14.74 -11.61
N LEU A 382 -20.02 15.26 -10.78
CA LEU A 382 -19.96 16.66 -10.40
C LEU A 382 -19.04 17.46 -11.34
N ALA A 383 -19.40 18.74 -11.55
CA ALA A 383 -18.54 19.68 -12.26
C ALA A 383 -17.27 20.02 -11.44
N PRO A 384 -16.17 20.47 -12.08
CA PRO A 384 -14.96 20.95 -11.40
C PRO A 384 -15.27 21.93 -10.26
N GLY A 385 -14.42 21.95 -9.23
CA GLY A 385 -14.58 22.78 -8.03
C GLY A 385 -15.51 22.22 -6.97
N ASN A 386 -16.31 21.19 -7.27
CA ASN A 386 -17.22 20.58 -6.31
C ASN A 386 -16.58 19.38 -5.61
N VAL A 387 -16.76 19.29 -4.29
CA VAL A 387 -16.31 18.17 -3.47
C VAL A 387 -17.32 17.04 -3.51
N GLY A 388 -16.85 15.82 -3.75
CA GLY A 388 -17.69 14.63 -3.77
C GLY A 388 -16.89 13.34 -3.60
N TYR A 389 -17.50 12.22 -3.94
CA TYR A 389 -16.90 10.88 -3.83
C TYR A 389 -15.98 10.60 -5.01
N LEU A 390 -14.74 10.20 -4.74
CA LEU A 390 -13.84 9.74 -5.78
C LEU A 390 -14.29 8.36 -6.30
N ALA A 391 -14.62 8.29 -7.58
CA ALA A 391 -14.99 7.08 -8.29
C ALA A 391 -13.98 6.79 -9.41
N VAL A 392 -13.56 5.52 -9.54
CA VAL A 392 -12.45 5.10 -10.42
C VAL A 392 -12.82 3.85 -11.21
N LYS A 393 -12.47 3.82 -12.50
CA LYS A 393 -12.46 2.64 -13.38
C LYS A 393 -11.06 2.43 -13.93
N GLY A 394 -10.68 1.18 -14.21
CA GLY A 394 -9.36 0.87 -14.78
C GLY A 394 -9.20 -0.62 -15.05
N PRO A 395 -7.98 -1.08 -15.37
CA PRO A 395 -7.71 -2.50 -15.62
C PRO A 395 -7.74 -3.34 -14.34
N THR A 396 -7.70 -2.69 -13.16
CA THR A 396 -7.81 -3.31 -11.84
C THR A 396 -9.03 -2.78 -11.11
N GLY A 397 -9.51 -3.50 -10.09
CA GLY A 397 -10.68 -3.07 -9.33
C GLY A 397 -11.11 -4.07 -8.26
N CYS A 398 -12.03 -3.65 -7.42
CA CYS A 398 -12.45 -4.35 -6.22
C CYS A 398 -13.21 -5.64 -6.52
N ARG A 399 -12.74 -6.73 -5.92
CA ARG A 399 -13.46 -8.01 -5.79
C ARG A 399 -13.19 -8.54 -4.38
N TYR A 400 -14.09 -8.22 -3.45
CA TYR A 400 -13.95 -8.68 -2.07
C TYR A 400 -14.31 -10.17 -1.93
N LEU A 401 -13.51 -10.89 -1.18
CA LEU A 401 -13.73 -12.29 -0.84
C LEU A 401 -14.95 -12.44 0.06
N ALA A 402 -16.06 -12.96 -0.49
CA ALA A 402 -17.31 -13.24 0.25
C ALA A 402 -17.67 -12.12 1.25
N ASP A 403 -17.83 -10.88 0.77
CA ASP A 403 -18.02 -9.71 1.63
C ASP A 403 -19.10 -8.77 1.08
N SER A 404 -20.12 -8.50 1.90
CA SER A 404 -21.26 -7.64 1.52
C SER A 404 -20.86 -6.18 1.25
N ARG A 405 -19.69 -5.73 1.74
CA ARG A 405 -19.16 -4.38 1.45
C ARG A 405 -18.81 -4.18 -0.03
N GLN A 406 -18.83 -5.25 -0.84
CA GLN A 406 -18.68 -5.17 -2.29
C GLN A 406 -19.65 -4.16 -2.92
N SER A 407 -20.93 -4.23 -2.58
CA SER A 407 -21.97 -3.33 -3.13
C SER A 407 -21.86 -1.88 -2.62
N THR A 408 -21.14 -1.66 -1.53
CA THR A 408 -20.83 -0.30 -1.05
C THR A 408 -19.65 0.29 -1.83
N TYR A 409 -18.66 -0.54 -2.15
CA TYR A 409 -17.44 -0.10 -2.83
C TYR A 409 -17.60 -0.03 -4.35
N VAL A 410 -18.37 -0.94 -4.94
CA VAL A 410 -18.63 -0.96 -6.39
C VAL A 410 -20.09 -0.62 -6.67
N LYS A 411 -20.33 0.45 -7.45
CA LYS A 411 -21.65 0.90 -7.87
C LYS A 411 -21.57 1.31 -9.34
N ASP A 412 -22.49 0.84 -10.16
CA ASP A 412 -22.59 1.16 -11.59
C ASP A 412 -21.26 1.02 -12.36
N GLY A 413 -20.51 -0.03 -12.02
CA GLY A 413 -19.20 -0.32 -12.59
C GLY A 413 -18.05 0.57 -12.09
N TRP A 414 -18.28 1.50 -11.16
CA TRP A 414 -17.27 2.35 -10.56
C TRP A 414 -16.81 1.83 -9.20
N ASN A 415 -15.50 1.92 -8.93
CA ASN A 415 -14.94 1.74 -7.59
C ASN A 415 -15.02 3.06 -6.82
N TYR A 416 -15.79 3.12 -5.75
CA TYR A 416 -15.87 4.25 -4.83
C TYR A 416 -14.83 4.08 -3.74
N THR A 417 -13.76 4.85 -3.79
CA THR A 417 -12.57 4.64 -2.94
C THR A 417 -12.80 4.93 -1.47
N GLY A 418 -13.89 5.63 -1.14
CA GLY A 418 -14.18 6.14 0.19
C GLY A 418 -13.40 7.41 0.53
N ASP A 419 -12.81 8.05 -0.48
CA ASP A 419 -12.15 9.35 -0.37
C ASP A 419 -13.02 10.45 -0.98
N ALA A 420 -13.01 11.61 -0.36
CA ALA A 420 -13.60 12.83 -0.89
C ALA A 420 -12.53 13.64 -1.61
N TYR A 421 -12.83 14.03 -2.83
CA TYR A 421 -11.96 14.81 -3.71
C TYR A 421 -12.74 15.94 -4.39
N LEU A 422 -12.04 16.90 -4.92
CA LEU A 422 -12.50 17.78 -5.99
C LEU A 422 -11.56 17.67 -7.19
N VAL A 423 -12.03 18.04 -8.36
CA VAL A 423 -11.21 18.28 -9.55
C VAL A 423 -11.14 19.79 -9.76
N ASP A 424 -9.94 20.33 -9.95
CA ASP A 424 -9.76 21.74 -10.30
C ASP A 424 -10.04 22.01 -11.80
N ASP A 425 -10.01 23.29 -12.19
CA ASP A 425 -10.28 23.70 -13.58
C ASP A 425 -9.25 23.17 -14.59
N ASP A 426 -8.06 22.78 -14.14
CA ASP A 426 -7.01 22.17 -14.96
C ASP A 426 -7.07 20.62 -14.97
N GLY A 427 -8.05 20.02 -14.29
CA GLY A 427 -8.26 18.57 -14.24
C GLY A 427 -7.44 17.85 -13.19
N TYR A 428 -6.82 18.56 -12.24
CA TYR A 428 -6.09 17.93 -11.14
C TYR A 428 -7.03 17.53 -10.01
N PHE A 429 -6.81 16.32 -9.50
CA PHE A 429 -7.52 15.77 -8.36
C PHE A 429 -6.89 16.25 -7.06
N VAL A 430 -7.68 16.89 -6.22
CA VAL A 430 -7.28 17.48 -4.93
C VAL A 430 -7.97 16.73 -3.80
N TYR A 431 -7.19 16.03 -2.98
CA TYR A 431 -7.68 15.30 -1.83
C TYR A 431 -8.28 16.23 -0.80
N GLN A 432 -9.44 15.88 -0.28
CA GLN A 432 -10.11 16.61 0.79
C GLN A 432 -10.04 15.85 2.11
N ALA A 433 -10.66 14.68 2.18
CA ALA A 433 -10.69 13.84 3.38
C ALA A 433 -11.12 12.41 3.03
N ARG A 434 -11.11 11.51 4.01
CA ARG A 434 -11.95 10.31 3.94
C ARG A 434 -13.41 10.74 4.05
N THR A 435 -14.31 10.08 3.35
CA THR A 435 -15.74 10.41 3.39
C THR A 435 -16.35 10.23 4.78
N ASP A 436 -15.80 9.32 5.58
CA ASP A 436 -16.15 9.09 6.99
C ASP A 436 -15.40 10.00 7.99
N ASP A 437 -14.42 10.77 7.53
CA ASP A 437 -13.64 11.73 8.33
C ASP A 437 -13.98 13.20 8.01
N MET A 438 -14.89 13.47 7.08
CA MET A 438 -15.33 14.82 6.76
C MET A 438 -16.04 15.45 7.97
N ILE A 439 -15.61 16.62 8.38
CA ILE A 439 -16.16 17.35 9.53
C ILE A 439 -17.31 18.24 9.06
N VAL A 440 -18.52 17.99 9.55
CA VAL A 440 -19.69 18.81 9.22
C VAL A 440 -19.97 19.77 10.38
N SER A 441 -19.52 21.02 10.26
CA SER A 441 -19.65 22.06 11.30
C SER A 441 -20.57 23.17 10.85
N ALA A 442 -21.71 23.33 11.51
CA ALA A 442 -22.71 24.36 11.18
C ALA A 442 -23.11 24.40 9.68
N GLY A 443 -23.23 23.21 9.06
CA GLY A 443 -23.57 23.07 7.64
C GLY A 443 -22.38 23.19 6.67
N TYR A 444 -21.17 23.48 7.16
CA TYR A 444 -19.97 23.53 6.33
C TYR A 444 -19.23 22.20 6.39
N ASN A 445 -18.84 21.67 5.22
CA ASN A 445 -17.93 20.54 5.11
C ASN A 445 -16.49 21.04 5.27
N ILE A 446 -15.77 20.53 6.27
CA ILE A 446 -14.40 20.91 6.58
C ILE A 446 -13.54 19.67 6.46
N ALA A 447 -12.52 19.75 5.62
CA ALA A 447 -11.52 18.70 5.46
C ALA A 447 -10.48 18.79 6.59
N GLY A 448 -10.40 17.78 7.46
CA GLY A 448 -9.37 17.72 8.50
C GLY A 448 -7.95 17.91 7.96
N PRO A 449 -7.55 17.23 6.87
CA PRO A 449 -6.23 17.41 6.24
C PRO A 449 -5.89 18.82 5.77
N GLU A 450 -6.88 19.62 5.38
CA GLU A 450 -6.65 21.04 5.04
C GLU A 450 -6.24 21.86 6.28
N VAL A 451 -6.90 21.62 7.40
CA VAL A 451 -6.56 22.25 8.68
C VAL A 451 -5.19 21.75 9.18
N GLU A 452 -4.89 20.45 9.04
CA GLU A 452 -3.59 19.87 9.36
C GLU A 452 -2.49 20.54 8.52
N SER A 453 -2.71 20.73 7.23
CA SER A 453 -1.75 21.38 6.33
C SER A 453 -1.48 22.82 6.76
N ALA A 454 -2.50 23.56 7.18
CA ALA A 454 -2.33 24.92 7.70
C ALA A 454 -1.54 24.93 9.02
N LEU A 455 -1.88 24.06 9.97
CA LEU A 455 -1.16 23.94 11.26
C LEU A 455 0.32 23.56 11.08
N LEU A 456 0.65 22.69 10.13
CA LEU A 456 2.01 22.26 9.85
C LEU A 456 2.91 23.36 9.29
N LEU A 457 2.36 24.48 8.81
CA LEU A 457 3.13 25.67 8.41
C LEU A 457 3.58 26.51 9.62
N HIS A 458 2.95 26.33 10.78
CA HIS A 458 3.36 27.05 12.00
C HIS A 458 4.69 26.53 12.55
N PRO A 459 5.68 27.41 12.86
CA PRO A 459 7.02 26.98 13.27
C PRO A 459 7.08 26.04 14.47
N ALA A 460 6.14 26.19 15.43
CA ALA A 460 6.08 25.40 16.65
C ALA A 460 5.50 23.99 16.45
N VAL A 461 4.85 23.68 15.33
CA VAL A 461 4.15 22.41 15.12
C VAL A 461 5.10 21.38 14.52
N SER A 462 5.22 20.22 15.19
CA SER A 462 5.93 19.04 14.69
C SER A 462 4.99 18.15 13.90
N GLU A 463 3.88 17.74 14.53
CA GLU A 463 2.83 16.88 13.93
C GLU A 463 1.46 17.37 14.39
N CYS A 464 0.42 17.08 13.61
CA CYS A 464 -0.95 17.29 14.03
C CYS A 464 -1.91 16.29 13.39
N GLY A 465 -3.05 16.07 14.04
CA GLY A 465 -4.18 15.30 13.53
C GLY A 465 -5.46 16.02 13.86
N VAL A 466 -6.38 16.15 12.88
CA VAL A 466 -7.62 16.90 13.02
C VAL A 466 -8.81 15.98 12.83
N VAL A 467 -9.79 16.10 13.72
CA VAL A 467 -11.04 15.33 13.68
C VAL A 467 -12.24 16.23 14.01
N GLY A 468 -13.43 15.79 13.58
CA GLY A 468 -14.68 16.32 14.08
C GLY A 468 -15.03 15.71 15.44
N VAL A 469 -15.46 16.54 16.38
CA VAL A 469 -16.04 16.10 17.64
C VAL A 469 -17.43 16.67 17.79
N GLU A 470 -18.33 15.92 18.44
CA GLU A 470 -19.72 16.34 18.62
C GLU A 470 -19.82 17.69 19.36
N ASP A 471 -20.73 18.54 18.91
CA ASP A 471 -21.02 19.85 19.47
C ASP A 471 -22.53 20.14 19.38
N ALA A 472 -23.10 20.58 20.48
CA ALA A 472 -24.57 20.73 20.59
C ALA A 472 -25.15 21.83 19.67
N GLU A 473 -24.36 22.88 19.34
CA GLU A 473 -24.82 24.01 18.52
C GLU A 473 -24.45 23.81 17.03
N ARG A 474 -23.32 23.18 16.75
CA ARG A 474 -22.76 23.14 15.40
C ARG A 474 -22.81 21.75 14.74
N GLY A 475 -23.38 20.76 15.45
CA GLY A 475 -23.30 19.35 15.07
C GLY A 475 -21.91 18.77 15.34
N GLN A 476 -20.88 19.36 14.73
CA GLN A 476 -19.48 19.07 15.05
C GLN A 476 -18.66 20.36 15.12
N ILE A 477 -17.56 20.30 15.89
CA ILE A 477 -16.48 21.29 15.84
C ILE A 477 -15.18 20.64 15.36
N VAL A 478 -14.32 21.45 14.76
CA VAL A 478 -12.95 21.05 14.40
C VAL A 478 -12.12 20.99 15.67
N LYS A 479 -11.54 19.82 15.98
CA LYS A 479 -10.58 19.62 17.06
C LYS A 479 -9.26 19.17 16.49
N ALA A 480 -8.17 19.88 16.86
CA ALA A 480 -6.81 19.54 16.50
C ALA A 480 -6.08 18.88 17.68
N PHE A 481 -5.36 17.79 17.41
CA PHE A 481 -4.38 17.20 18.30
C PHE A 481 -3.00 17.55 17.76
N VAL A 482 -2.19 18.24 18.58
CA VAL A 482 -0.93 18.84 18.13
C VAL A 482 0.24 18.32 18.95
N VAL A 483 1.31 17.92 18.25
CA VAL A 483 2.62 17.66 18.82
C VAL A 483 3.49 18.87 18.54
N LEU A 484 3.96 19.53 19.59
CA LEU A 484 4.86 20.68 19.48
C LEU A 484 6.32 20.24 19.32
N LYS A 485 7.12 21.08 18.68
CA LYS A 485 8.59 20.94 18.68
C LYS A 485 9.15 21.29 20.04
N GLU A 486 10.36 20.80 20.34
CA GLU A 486 11.09 21.16 21.56
C GLU A 486 11.21 22.69 21.73
N GLY A 487 11.11 23.14 22.96
CA GLY A 487 11.20 24.57 23.32
C GLY A 487 9.87 25.33 23.28
N HIS A 488 8.77 24.68 22.91
CA HIS A 488 7.43 25.29 22.88
C HIS A 488 6.54 24.71 23.99
N ALA A 489 5.84 25.58 24.73
CA ALA A 489 4.94 25.17 25.81
C ALA A 489 3.49 24.95 25.32
N PRO A 490 2.82 23.87 25.79
CA PRO A 490 1.41 23.60 25.47
C PRO A 490 0.46 24.42 26.36
N ASP A 491 0.38 25.72 26.15
CA ASP A 491 -0.40 26.64 26.97
C ASP A 491 -1.53 27.35 26.18
N ALA A 492 -2.30 28.18 26.88
CA ALA A 492 -3.41 28.92 26.26
C ALA A 492 -2.95 29.97 25.24
N MET A 493 -1.74 30.51 25.40
CA MET A 493 -1.17 31.49 24.47
C MET A 493 -0.79 30.80 23.15
N MET A 494 -0.18 29.61 23.20
CA MET A 494 0.12 28.79 22.02
C MET A 494 -1.18 28.36 21.33
N THR A 495 -2.22 27.97 22.09
CA THR A 495 -3.53 27.61 21.52
C THR A 495 -4.13 28.78 20.74
N ALA A 496 -4.15 29.98 21.30
CA ALA A 496 -4.64 31.17 20.61
C ALA A 496 -3.81 31.50 19.36
N ALA A 497 -2.48 31.42 19.46
CA ALA A 497 -1.58 31.66 18.33
C ALA A 497 -1.83 30.69 17.18
N LEU A 498 -2.00 29.39 17.44
CA LEU A 498 -2.31 28.38 16.42
C LEU A 498 -3.70 28.62 15.79
N GLN A 499 -4.71 28.94 16.59
CA GLN A 499 -6.04 29.26 16.09
C GLN A 499 -6.03 30.49 15.18
N ASP A 500 -5.35 31.56 15.57
CA ASP A 500 -5.25 32.78 14.78
C ASP A 500 -4.40 32.58 13.53
N PHE A 501 -3.34 31.79 13.60
CA PHE A 501 -2.54 31.42 12.45
C PHE A 501 -3.38 30.68 11.40
N VAL A 502 -4.20 29.70 11.81
CA VAL A 502 -5.08 28.97 10.89
C VAL A 502 -6.12 29.90 10.25
N LYS A 503 -6.74 30.81 11.04
CA LYS A 503 -7.70 31.81 10.52
C LYS A 503 -7.09 32.75 9.47
N GLN A 504 -5.79 33.01 9.57
CA GLN A 504 -5.05 33.85 8.61
C GLN A 504 -4.59 33.06 7.38
N THR A 505 -4.41 31.75 7.52
CA THR A 505 -3.85 30.88 6.48
C THR A 505 -4.93 30.29 5.57
N ILE A 506 -6.08 29.91 6.14
CA ILE A 506 -7.24 29.34 5.42
C ILE A 506 -8.53 30.02 5.84
N ALA A 507 -9.65 29.67 5.17
CA ALA A 507 -10.95 30.27 5.47
C ALA A 507 -11.26 30.22 6.98
N PRO A 508 -11.59 31.36 7.64
CA PRO A 508 -11.67 31.46 9.11
C PRO A 508 -12.62 30.46 9.77
N TYR A 509 -13.70 30.05 9.09
CA TYR A 509 -14.66 29.09 9.68
C TYR A 509 -14.06 27.68 9.90
N LYS A 510 -12.92 27.36 9.28
CA LYS A 510 -12.22 26.06 9.34
C LYS A 510 -11.28 25.94 10.54
N TYR A 511 -11.01 27.02 11.30
CA TYR A 511 -10.05 26.98 12.40
C TYR A 511 -10.46 25.95 13.46
N PRO A 512 -9.47 25.28 14.12
CA PRO A 512 -9.75 24.34 15.19
C PRO A 512 -10.28 25.10 16.43
N ARG A 513 -11.53 24.79 16.83
CA ARG A 513 -12.14 25.39 18.02
C ARG A 513 -11.61 24.78 19.31
N ALA A 514 -11.09 23.58 19.24
CA ALA A 514 -10.42 22.92 20.33
C ALA A 514 -9.04 22.44 19.89
N ILE A 515 -8.02 22.62 20.74
CA ILE A 515 -6.68 22.09 20.53
C ILE A 515 -6.29 21.29 21.78
N GLU A 516 -5.79 20.07 21.54
CA GLU A 516 -5.23 19.21 22.58
C GLU A 516 -3.79 18.89 22.22
N TYR A 517 -2.89 18.93 23.19
CA TYR A 517 -1.46 18.66 22.98
C TYR A 517 -1.12 17.25 23.41
N LEU A 518 -0.38 16.55 22.54
CA LEU A 518 0.07 15.18 22.75
C LEU A 518 1.59 15.10 22.62
N SER A 519 2.19 14.11 23.27
CA SER A 519 3.62 13.78 23.08
C SER A 519 3.85 13.03 21.74
N ALA A 520 2.86 12.27 21.26
CA ALA A 520 2.88 11.58 19.98
C ALA A 520 1.45 11.31 19.49
N LEU A 521 1.25 11.28 18.19
CA LEU A 521 -0.04 10.91 17.58
C LEU A 521 -0.21 9.38 17.52
N PRO A 522 -1.45 8.85 17.69
CA PRO A 522 -1.72 7.43 17.54
C PRO A 522 -1.58 7.02 16.07
N ARG A 523 -0.67 6.08 15.81
CA ARG A 523 -0.42 5.56 14.47
C ARG A 523 -0.67 4.07 14.41
N SER A 524 -1.02 3.58 13.23
CA SER A 524 -1.03 2.16 12.93
C SER A 524 0.40 1.64 12.81
N GLU A 525 0.55 0.33 12.77
CA GLU A 525 1.84 -0.35 12.56
C GLU A 525 2.54 0.04 11.24
N VAL A 526 1.79 0.57 10.29
CA VAL A 526 2.27 1.09 9.00
C VAL A 526 2.49 2.61 9.01
N GLY A 527 2.44 3.24 10.18
CA GLY A 527 2.66 4.68 10.33
C GLY A 527 1.43 5.56 10.08
N LYS A 528 0.30 5.02 9.61
CA LYS A 528 -0.91 5.81 9.31
C LYS A 528 -1.57 6.34 10.58
N LEU A 529 -1.96 7.62 10.55
CA LEU A 529 -2.70 8.27 11.63
C LEU A 529 -4.05 7.57 11.88
N GLN A 530 -4.27 7.17 13.13
CA GLN A 530 -5.51 6.50 13.57
C GLN A 530 -6.53 7.54 14.12
N ARG A 531 -7.19 8.29 13.22
CA ARG A 531 -8.15 9.35 13.60
C ARG A 531 -9.28 8.84 14.48
N TYR A 532 -9.71 7.59 14.33
CA TYR A 532 -10.75 7.02 15.19
C TYR A 532 -10.33 6.98 16.67
N LYS A 533 -9.03 6.79 16.97
CA LYS A 533 -8.52 6.85 18.35
C LYS A 533 -8.55 8.28 18.88
N LEU A 534 -8.27 9.28 18.03
CA LEU A 534 -8.37 10.69 18.40
C LEU A 534 -9.82 11.10 18.70
N ARG A 535 -10.78 10.60 17.92
CA ARG A 535 -12.22 10.84 18.17
C ARG A 535 -12.67 10.21 19.50
N ASN A 536 -12.26 8.98 19.77
CA ASN A 536 -12.66 8.25 20.99
C ASN A 536 -11.93 8.73 22.25
N ALA A 537 -10.78 9.39 22.13
CA ALA A 537 -10.05 9.97 23.27
C ALA A 537 -10.73 11.23 23.83
N THR A 538 -11.74 11.78 23.11
CA THR A 538 -12.51 12.91 23.61
C THR A 538 -13.67 12.37 24.43
N PRO A 539 -13.76 12.63 25.77
CA PRO A 539 -14.95 12.26 26.55
C PRO A 539 -16.15 12.97 25.93
N ASN A 540 -17.27 12.24 25.72
CA ASN A 540 -18.54 12.84 25.36
C ASN A 540 -18.87 13.97 26.34
N ALA A 541 -18.72 15.21 25.92
CA ALA A 541 -19.18 16.38 26.66
C ALA A 541 -20.70 16.47 26.51
N GLY A 542 -21.42 15.59 27.22
CA GLY A 542 -22.87 15.57 27.09
C GLY A 542 -23.57 14.56 27.98
N VAL A 543 -23.42 14.66 29.28
CA VAL A 543 -24.50 14.42 30.28
C VAL A 543 -24.13 15.21 31.53
N ARG A 544 -24.61 16.40 31.67
CA ARG A 544 -25.04 17.02 32.91
C ARG A 544 -26.27 17.85 32.63
#